data_20f336679ba2a60e915ccc9358786fd4
#
_entry.id   20f336679ba2a60e915ccc9358786fd4
#
_cell.length_a   1.000
_cell.length_b   1.000
_cell.length_c   1.000
_cell.angle_alpha   90.00
_cell.angle_beta   90.00
_cell.angle_gamma   90.00
#
_symmetry.space_group_name_H-M   'P 1'
#
loop_
_entity.id
_entity.type
_entity.pdbx_description
1 polymer ?
#
loop_
_entity_poly.entity_id
_entity_poly.type
_entity_poly.pdbx_seq_one_letter_code
_entity_poly.pdbx_strand_id
1 'polypeptide(L)'
;MKLPFFLASRFVAGETLDESLPVIDELNRDGLHVALDKLGEHVHDREEALAARDIYIDLVRTLAGRDGTEGLHNRISIKLSMMGQMIDEDFCEDNLRQLLEVAAEHDLFVRLDMEGSDLTQSTLNIFEAVYPDFPNHVGPVLQAMLKRTDRDIDRMCELGVSVRLCKGAYAEPASIAYQDMTHIRERYLDYTERLLRHTDDSGIATHDDRLIEATKTFADRHDIGADEFEFQMLYGLRRTTQREMAQDGYNMLVYVPYGTEWFPYFSRRLREKKENVWFVLRSLIKG
;
A
#
# COMPACT_ATOMS: atom_id res chain seq x y z
N MET A 1 19.64 -21.77 5.51
CA MET A 1 19.68 -21.19 6.88
C MET A 1 18.68 -20.04 6.86
N LYS A 2 17.55 -20.15 7.61
CA LYS A 2 16.59 -19.06 7.70
C LYS A 2 17.20 -17.97 8.61
N LEU A 3 17.23 -16.73 8.14
CA LEU A 3 17.63 -15.59 8.97
C LEU A 3 16.62 -15.42 10.11
N PRO A 4 17.04 -15.05 11.32
CA PRO A 4 16.14 -14.87 12.45
C PRO A 4 15.26 -13.62 12.24
N PHE A 5 13.98 -13.73 12.57
CA PHE A 5 12.95 -12.68 12.37
C PHE A 5 13.30 -11.35 13.02
N PHE A 6 14.00 -11.34 14.17
CA PHE A 6 14.34 -10.09 14.86
C PHE A 6 15.09 -9.07 13.97
N LEU A 7 15.75 -9.52 12.88
CA LEU A 7 16.39 -8.63 11.90
C LEU A 7 15.37 -7.82 11.08
N ALA A 8 14.20 -8.42 10.83
CA ALA A 8 13.13 -7.81 10.07
C ALA A 8 12.11 -7.07 10.95
N SER A 9 12.09 -7.31 12.27
CA SER A 9 11.08 -6.79 13.20
C SER A 9 10.94 -5.26 13.24
N ARG A 10 11.94 -4.53 12.74
CA ARG A 10 11.83 -3.08 12.53
C ARG A 10 10.87 -2.72 11.40
N PHE A 11 10.71 -3.58 10.39
CA PHE A 11 10.00 -3.29 9.14
C PHE A 11 8.80 -4.20 8.91
N VAL A 12 8.67 -5.27 9.70
CA VAL A 12 7.63 -6.29 9.63
C VAL A 12 7.04 -6.47 11.02
N ALA A 13 5.73 -6.39 11.15
CA ALA A 13 5.06 -6.32 12.44
C ALA A 13 5.04 -7.65 13.19
N GLY A 14 5.10 -8.78 12.48
CA GLY A 14 5.09 -10.12 13.03
C GLY A 14 5.14 -11.18 11.93
N GLU A 15 5.36 -12.44 12.28
CA GLU A 15 5.23 -13.58 11.36
C GLU A 15 3.78 -14.06 11.26
N THR A 16 2.94 -13.74 12.26
CA THR A 16 1.51 -14.07 12.31
C THR A 16 0.65 -12.81 12.43
N LEU A 17 -0.64 -12.95 12.17
CA LEU A 17 -1.61 -11.86 12.37
C LEU A 17 -1.65 -11.45 13.85
N ASP A 18 -1.74 -12.41 14.77
CA ASP A 18 -1.81 -12.16 16.22
C ASP A 18 -0.62 -11.35 16.74
N GLU A 19 0.59 -11.62 16.20
CA GLU A 19 1.79 -10.83 16.53
C GLU A 19 1.73 -9.39 16.00
N SER A 20 1.00 -9.14 14.91
CA SER A 20 0.87 -7.82 14.29
C SER A 20 -0.21 -6.95 14.96
N LEU A 21 -1.22 -7.55 15.61
CA LEU A 21 -2.33 -6.81 16.22
C LEU A 21 -1.88 -5.78 17.27
N PRO A 22 -0.95 -6.07 18.20
CA PRO A 22 -0.45 -5.07 19.14
C PRO A 22 0.23 -3.87 18.47
N VAL A 23 0.85 -4.08 17.30
CA VAL A 23 1.47 -3.00 16.51
C VAL A 23 0.41 -2.08 15.93
N ILE A 24 -0.71 -2.64 15.44
CA ILE A 24 -1.86 -1.87 14.96
C ILE A 24 -2.42 -0.99 16.08
N ASP A 25 -2.61 -1.57 17.29
CA ASP A 25 -3.10 -0.84 18.45
C ASP A 25 -2.16 0.30 18.88
N GLU A 26 -0.83 0.10 18.78
CA GLU A 26 0.14 1.16 19.07
C GLU A 26 0.02 2.30 18.06
N LEU A 27 -0.05 1.97 16.76
CA LEU A 27 -0.19 2.97 15.70
C LEU A 27 -1.50 3.74 15.80
N ASN A 28 -2.61 3.06 16.04
CA ASN A 28 -3.92 3.69 16.21
C ASN A 28 -3.96 4.61 17.42
N ARG A 29 -3.31 4.24 18.55
CA ARG A 29 -3.18 5.14 19.72
C ARG A 29 -2.36 6.40 19.42
N ASP A 30 -1.45 6.33 18.45
CA ASP A 30 -0.69 7.47 17.97
C ASP A 30 -1.45 8.32 16.92
N GLY A 31 -2.73 7.99 16.62
CA GLY A 31 -3.54 8.67 15.62
C GLY A 31 -3.21 8.31 14.17
N LEU A 32 -2.58 7.15 13.96
CA LEU A 32 -2.15 6.69 12.64
C LEU A 32 -3.12 5.65 12.09
N HIS A 33 -3.53 5.82 10.84
CA HIS A 33 -4.27 4.81 10.08
C HIS A 33 -3.34 3.65 9.70
N VAL A 34 -3.89 2.48 9.46
CA VAL A 34 -3.10 1.29 9.12
C VAL A 34 -3.62 0.63 7.84
N ALA A 35 -2.70 0.26 6.94
CA ALA A 35 -2.95 -0.70 5.87
C ALA A 35 -2.12 -1.96 6.15
N LEU A 36 -2.80 -3.06 6.47
CA LEU A 36 -2.15 -4.33 6.78
C LEU A 36 -1.95 -5.14 5.50
N ASP A 37 -0.71 -5.59 5.25
CA ASP A 37 -0.32 -6.40 4.11
C ASP A 37 0.22 -7.76 4.56
N LYS A 38 -0.42 -8.83 4.10
CA LYS A 38 0.11 -10.18 4.26
C LYS A 38 1.18 -10.43 3.21
N LEU A 39 2.42 -10.62 3.67
CA LEU A 39 3.56 -10.88 2.79
C LEU A 39 3.42 -12.22 2.06
N GLY A 40 3.66 -12.18 0.76
CA GLY A 40 3.59 -13.25 -0.21
C GLY A 40 3.47 -12.67 -1.61
N GLU A 41 3.87 -13.39 -2.63
CA GLU A 41 3.80 -13.00 -4.04
C GLU A 41 3.74 -14.26 -4.92
N HIS A 42 3.11 -14.16 -6.10
CA HIS A 42 3.20 -15.14 -7.20
C HIS A 42 2.72 -16.56 -6.88
N VAL A 43 1.47 -16.70 -6.51
CA VAL A 43 0.81 -18.02 -6.38
C VAL A 43 0.45 -18.55 -7.76
N HIS A 44 0.78 -19.80 -8.02
CA HIS A 44 0.57 -20.49 -9.30
C HIS A 44 -0.41 -21.68 -9.20
N ASP A 45 -0.91 -21.96 -8.02
CA ASP A 45 -1.84 -23.03 -7.74
C ASP A 45 -3.18 -22.50 -7.27
N ARG A 46 -4.31 -23.08 -7.75
CA ARG A 46 -5.66 -22.61 -7.42
C ARG A 46 -6.00 -22.83 -5.94
N GLU A 47 -5.54 -23.92 -5.33
CA GLU A 47 -5.80 -24.19 -3.91
C GLU A 47 -5.06 -23.19 -3.01
N GLU A 48 -3.82 -22.84 -3.36
CA GLU A 48 -3.06 -21.81 -2.66
C GLU A 48 -3.72 -20.42 -2.81
N ALA A 49 -4.24 -20.10 -4.00
CA ALA A 49 -4.95 -18.83 -4.25
C ALA A 49 -6.26 -18.73 -3.44
N LEU A 50 -7.04 -19.83 -3.34
CA LEU A 50 -8.22 -19.90 -2.50
C LEU A 50 -7.87 -19.76 -1.01
N ALA A 51 -6.79 -20.41 -0.57
CA ALA A 51 -6.31 -20.28 0.81
C ALA A 51 -5.87 -18.83 1.11
N ALA A 52 -5.22 -18.16 0.17
CA ALA A 52 -4.85 -16.74 0.32
C ALA A 52 -6.09 -15.84 0.42
N ARG A 53 -7.11 -16.06 -0.43
CA ARG A 53 -8.40 -15.35 -0.34
C ARG A 53 -9.02 -15.52 1.05
N ASP A 54 -9.12 -16.74 1.55
CA ASP A 54 -9.73 -17.04 2.84
C ASP A 54 -8.97 -16.36 3.99
N ILE A 55 -7.63 -16.32 3.93
CA ILE A 55 -6.81 -15.56 4.88
C ILE A 55 -7.12 -14.04 4.83
N TYR A 56 -7.32 -13.45 3.64
CA TYR A 56 -7.69 -12.04 3.53
C TYR A 56 -9.11 -11.78 4.05
N ILE A 57 -10.05 -12.69 3.83
CA ILE A 57 -11.40 -12.62 4.40
C ILE A 57 -11.35 -12.65 5.94
N ASP A 58 -10.58 -13.56 6.52
CA ASP A 58 -10.41 -13.66 7.97
C ASP A 58 -9.68 -12.41 8.53
N LEU A 59 -8.76 -11.84 7.77
CA LEU A 59 -8.10 -10.58 8.11
C LEU A 59 -9.10 -9.41 8.19
N VAL A 60 -9.98 -9.28 7.20
CA VAL A 60 -11.06 -8.27 7.21
C VAL A 60 -11.93 -8.43 8.44
N ARG A 61 -12.43 -9.65 8.73
CA ARG A 61 -13.25 -9.93 9.91
C ARG A 61 -12.54 -9.62 11.23
N THR A 62 -11.26 -9.94 11.29
CA THR A 62 -10.44 -9.66 12.49
C THR A 62 -10.29 -8.16 12.72
N LEU A 63 -10.02 -7.40 11.68
CA LEU A 63 -9.89 -5.94 11.78
C LEU A 63 -11.22 -5.26 12.13
N ALA A 64 -12.32 -5.72 11.53
CA ALA A 64 -13.67 -5.21 11.78
C ALA A 64 -14.15 -5.42 13.23
N GLY A 65 -13.74 -6.51 13.88
CA GLY A 65 -14.11 -6.83 15.25
C GLY A 65 -13.30 -6.08 16.32
N ARG A 66 -12.44 -5.12 15.97
CA ARG A 66 -11.58 -4.44 16.94
C ARG A 66 -12.18 -3.15 17.46
N ASP A 67 -12.26 -3.04 18.79
CA ASP A 67 -12.69 -1.84 19.51
C ASP A 67 -11.59 -0.75 19.47
N GLY A 68 -11.98 0.52 19.59
CA GLY A 68 -11.06 1.64 19.82
C GLY A 68 -10.47 2.28 18.56
N THR A 69 -11.07 2.03 17.40
CA THR A 69 -10.67 2.61 16.11
C THR A 69 -11.63 3.70 15.62
N GLU A 70 -12.43 4.31 16.49
CA GLU A 70 -13.32 5.40 16.10
C GLU A 70 -12.52 6.54 15.43
N GLY A 71 -12.87 6.86 14.19
CA GLY A 71 -12.18 7.86 13.37
C GLY A 71 -10.87 7.41 12.74
N LEU A 72 -10.44 6.15 12.93
CA LEU A 72 -9.25 5.59 12.30
C LEU A 72 -9.65 4.49 11.32
N HIS A 73 -9.17 4.62 10.09
CA HIS A 73 -9.46 3.67 9.03
C HIS A 73 -8.37 2.61 8.94
N ASN A 74 -8.65 1.41 9.48
CA ASN A 74 -7.81 0.25 9.22
C ASN A 74 -8.22 -0.35 7.87
N ARG A 75 -7.25 -0.55 7.01
CA ARG A 75 -7.41 -1.05 5.64
C ARG A 75 -6.56 -2.28 5.43
N ILE A 76 -6.81 -3.02 4.38
CA ILE A 76 -5.90 -4.07 3.92
C ILE A 76 -5.32 -3.72 2.57
N SER A 77 -4.07 -4.13 2.35
CA SER A 77 -3.43 -4.15 1.03
C SER A 77 -3.24 -5.58 0.59
N ILE A 78 -3.58 -5.87 -0.66
CA ILE A 78 -3.49 -7.21 -1.22
C ILE A 78 -2.74 -7.20 -2.55
N LYS A 79 -2.19 -8.36 -2.92
CA LYS A 79 -1.59 -8.59 -4.24
C LYS A 79 -2.46 -9.58 -5.00
N LEU A 80 -2.89 -9.19 -6.19
CA LEU A 80 -3.73 -10.05 -7.03
C LEU A 80 -2.99 -11.31 -7.48
N SER A 81 -1.65 -11.26 -7.57
CA SER A 81 -0.84 -12.45 -7.84
C SER A 81 -0.96 -13.55 -6.77
N MET A 82 -1.37 -13.19 -5.55
CA MET A 82 -1.71 -14.17 -4.51
C MET A 82 -3.13 -14.74 -4.67
N MET A 83 -4.01 -14.06 -5.40
CA MET A 83 -5.41 -14.43 -5.56
C MET A 83 -5.70 -15.13 -6.90
N GLY A 84 -4.64 -15.52 -7.62
CA GLY A 84 -4.76 -16.31 -8.85
C GLY A 84 -4.67 -15.51 -10.15
N GLN A 85 -4.28 -14.23 -10.13
CA GLN A 85 -4.14 -13.37 -11.30
C GLN A 85 -3.25 -13.99 -12.40
N MET A 86 -2.18 -14.70 -12.01
CA MET A 86 -1.27 -15.36 -12.93
C MET A 86 -1.77 -16.71 -13.46
N ILE A 87 -2.90 -17.20 -12.92
CA ILE A 87 -3.53 -18.44 -13.33
C ILE A 87 -4.65 -18.15 -14.34
N ASP A 88 -5.54 -17.21 -13.98
CA ASP A 88 -6.72 -16.88 -14.75
C ASP A 88 -7.34 -15.58 -14.20
N GLU A 89 -7.60 -14.58 -15.06
CA GLU A 89 -8.13 -13.29 -14.61
C GLU A 89 -9.55 -13.40 -14.05
N ASP A 90 -10.43 -14.18 -14.67
CA ASP A 90 -11.82 -14.36 -14.21
C ASP A 90 -11.85 -15.05 -12.84
N PHE A 91 -10.99 -16.05 -12.63
CA PHE A 91 -10.82 -16.71 -11.34
C PHE A 91 -10.31 -15.76 -10.26
N CYS A 92 -9.37 -14.88 -10.59
CA CYS A 92 -8.87 -13.87 -9.67
C CYS A 92 -9.96 -12.83 -9.34
N GLU A 93 -10.74 -12.40 -10.34
CA GLU A 93 -11.88 -11.50 -10.16
C GLU A 93 -12.92 -12.11 -9.21
N ASP A 94 -13.30 -13.37 -9.40
CA ASP A 94 -14.25 -14.08 -8.53
C ASP A 94 -13.75 -14.14 -7.08
N ASN A 95 -12.46 -14.40 -6.87
CA ASN A 95 -11.84 -14.38 -5.54
C ASN A 95 -11.86 -12.98 -4.92
N LEU A 96 -11.56 -11.95 -5.71
CA LEU A 96 -11.59 -10.56 -5.26
C LEU A 96 -13.01 -10.12 -4.91
N ARG A 97 -14.03 -10.48 -5.70
CA ARG A 97 -15.43 -10.17 -5.41
C ARG A 97 -15.87 -10.72 -4.06
N GLN A 98 -15.55 -11.98 -3.77
CA GLN A 98 -15.87 -12.60 -2.48
C GLN A 98 -15.18 -11.88 -1.30
N LEU A 99 -13.96 -11.41 -1.47
CA LEU A 99 -13.28 -10.60 -0.46
C LEU A 99 -13.96 -9.23 -0.29
N LEU A 100 -14.33 -8.58 -1.41
CA LEU A 100 -14.95 -7.25 -1.39
C LEU A 100 -16.36 -7.26 -0.82
N GLU A 101 -17.14 -8.34 -1.02
CA GLU A 101 -18.43 -8.55 -0.35
C GLU A 101 -18.27 -8.49 1.17
N VAL A 102 -17.29 -9.24 1.72
CA VAL A 102 -17.03 -9.22 3.17
C VAL A 102 -16.45 -7.87 3.63
N ALA A 103 -15.60 -7.25 2.83
CA ALA A 103 -15.06 -5.92 3.14
C ALA A 103 -16.17 -4.86 3.20
N ALA A 104 -17.13 -4.91 2.26
CA ALA A 104 -18.29 -4.01 2.23
C ALA A 104 -19.25 -4.22 3.42
N GLU A 105 -19.47 -5.46 3.87
CA GLU A 105 -20.26 -5.77 5.06
C GLU A 105 -19.68 -5.11 6.34
N HIS A 106 -18.37 -4.84 6.35
CA HIS A 106 -17.65 -4.30 7.50
C HIS A 106 -17.11 -2.88 7.29
N ASP A 107 -17.50 -2.21 6.19
CA ASP A 107 -17.01 -0.88 5.81
C ASP A 107 -15.47 -0.76 5.78
N LEU A 108 -14.81 -1.82 5.28
CA LEU A 108 -13.36 -1.89 5.13
C LEU A 108 -12.93 -1.63 3.68
N PHE A 109 -11.81 -0.94 3.51
CA PHE A 109 -11.24 -0.64 2.22
C PHE A 109 -10.10 -1.62 1.86
N VAL A 110 -10.10 -2.12 0.62
CA VAL A 110 -9.11 -3.03 0.06
C VAL A 110 -8.28 -2.29 -0.98
N ARG A 111 -6.98 -2.16 -0.73
CA ARG A 111 -6.04 -1.57 -1.67
C ARG A 111 -5.37 -2.66 -2.50
N LEU A 112 -5.52 -2.58 -3.83
CA LEU A 112 -4.85 -3.49 -4.77
C LEU A 112 -3.44 -2.99 -5.03
N ASP A 113 -2.44 -3.66 -4.45
CA ASP A 113 -1.03 -3.30 -4.64
C ASP A 113 -0.62 -3.55 -6.11
N MET A 114 0.17 -2.63 -6.67
CA MET A 114 0.72 -2.77 -8.01
C MET A 114 2.05 -3.50 -7.96
N GLU A 115 2.15 -4.53 -8.75
CA GLU A 115 3.33 -5.37 -8.87
C GLU A 115 4.15 -5.01 -10.13
N GLY A 116 4.79 -5.97 -10.78
CA GLY A 116 5.56 -5.74 -12.00
C GLY A 116 4.73 -5.18 -13.15
N SER A 117 5.39 -4.56 -14.10
CA SER A 117 4.72 -3.93 -15.25
C SER A 117 3.97 -4.92 -16.14
N ASP A 118 4.34 -6.18 -16.12
CA ASP A 118 3.69 -7.31 -16.79
C ASP A 118 2.29 -7.60 -16.24
N LEU A 119 2.05 -7.32 -14.94
CA LEU A 119 0.76 -7.49 -14.28
C LEU A 119 -0.09 -6.22 -14.27
N THR A 120 0.48 -5.05 -14.59
CA THR A 120 -0.21 -3.77 -14.44
C THR A 120 -1.54 -3.71 -15.22
N GLN A 121 -1.58 -4.20 -16.47
CA GLN A 121 -2.81 -4.14 -17.26
C GLN A 121 -3.88 -5.07 -16.71
N SER A 122 -3.51 -6.29 -16.35
CA SER A 122 -4.41 -7.27 -15.74
C SER A 122 -4.98 -6.78 -14.41
N THR A 123 -4.12 -6.18 -13.54
CA THR A 123 -4.58 -5.57 -12.28
C THR A 123 -5.63 -4.49 -12.51
N LEU A 124 -5.42 -3.60 -13.49
CA LEU A 124 -6.37 -2.54 -13.80
C LEU A 124 -7.66 -3.08 -14.46
N ASN A 125 -7.58 -4.14 -15.30
CA ASN A 125 -8.75 -4.80 -15.87
C ASN A 125 -9.65 -5.38 -14.75
N ILE A 126 -9.07 -6.17 -13.85
CA ILE A 126 -9.78 -6.78 -12.72
C ILE A 126 -10.36 -5.67 -11.80
N PHE A 127 -9.57 -4.61 -11.52
CA PHE A 127 -10.05 -3.48 -10.75
C PHE A 127 -11.29 -2.83 -11.41
N GLU A 128 -11.22 -2.46 -12.69
CA GLU A 128 -12.33 -1.81 -13.40
C GLU A 128 -13.58 -2.71 -13.51
N ALA A 129 -13.41 -4.05 -13.53
CA ALA A 129 -14.51 -4.99 -13.53
C ALA A 129 -15.28 -5.03 -12.20
N VAL A 130 -14.59 -4.92 -11.06
CA VAL A 130 -15.22 -4.98 -9.73
C VAL A 130 -15.64 -3.61 -9.19
N TYR A 131 -15.00 -2.52 -9.64
CA TYR A 131 -15.21 -1.17 -9.10
C TYR A 131 -16.65 -0.68 -9.14
N PRO A 132 -17.45 -0.91 -10.20
CA PRO A 132 -18.86 -0.46 -10.24
C PRO A 132 -19.74 -1.03 -9.12
N ASP A 133 -19.41 -2.22 -8.61
CA ASP A 133 -20.15 -2.89 -7.55
C ASP A 133 -19.64 -2.52 -6.15
N PHE A 134 -18.36 -2.11 -6.05
CA PHE A 134 -17.67 -1.81 -4.77
C PHE A 134 -16.93 -0.46 -4.77
N PRO A 135 -17.54 0.66 -5.18
CA PRO A 135 -16.83 1.92 -5.44
C PRO A 135 -16.16 2.52 -4.18
N ASN A 136 -16.69 2.23 -2.98
CA ASN A 136 -16.18 2.76 -1.71
C ASN A 136 -15.22 1.79 -0.99
N HIS A 137 -14.97 0.60 -1.56
CA HIS A 137 -14.28 -0.48 -0.85
C HIS A 137 -13.04 -0.99 -1.57
N VAL A 138 -12.72 -0.47 -2.77
CA VAL A 138 -11.54 -0.90 -3.52
C VAL A 138 -10.89 0.26 -4.27
N GLY A 139 -9.56 0.23 -4.36
CA GLY A 139 -8.80 1.19 -5.15
C GLY A 139 -7.43 0.66 -5.55
N PRO A 140 -6.91 1.04 -6.73
CA PRO A 140 -5.64 0.57 -7.24
C PRO A 140 -4.45 1.36 -6.68
N VAL A 141 -3.26 0.80 -6.91
CA VAL A 141 -1.98 1.51 -6.76
C VAL A 141 -1.42 1.83 -8.14
N LEU A 142 -0.87 3.04 -8.31
CA LEU A 142 -0.18 3.43 -9.53
C LEU A 142 1.27 3.83 -9.25
N GLN A 143 2.16 3.54 -10.20
CA GLN A 143 3.61 3.75 -10.07
C GLN A 143 4.08 4.87 -11.00
N ALA A 144 4.53 6.00 -10.44
CA ALA A 144 4.93 7.19 -11.21
C ALA A 144 6.11 6.94 -12.18
N MET A 145 6.92 5.91 -11.94
CA MET A 145 8.02 5.56 -12.82
C MET A 145 7.56 4.98 -14.18
N LEU A 146 6.38 4.37 -14.24
CA LEU A 146 5.89 3.77 -15.49
C LEU A 146 5.36 4.87 -16.43
N LYS A 147 5.77 4.81 -17.70
CA LYS A 147 5.33 5.78 -18.72
C LYS A 147 3.83 5.72 -18.99
N ARG A 148 3.22 4.54 -18.80
CA ARG A 148 1.78 4.34 -18.96
C ARG A 148 0.95 5.04 -17.89
N THR A 149 1.53 5.32 -16.72
CA THR A 149 0.82 5.91 -15.57
C THR A 149 0.16 7.23 -15.91
N ASP A 150 0.68 7.96 -16.88
CA ASP A 150 0.08 9.21 -17.36
C ASP A 150 -1.39 9.04 -17.79
N ARG A 151 -1.66 8.06 -18.65
CA ARG A 151 -3.03 7.73 -19.09
C ARG A 151 -3.85 7.01 -18.01
N ASP A 152 -3.17 6.18 -17.18
CA ASP A 152 -3.85 5.42 -16.15
C ASP A 152 -4.38 6.38 -15.04
N ILE A 153 -3.64 7.46 -14.73
CA ILE A 153 -4.08 8.54 -13.82
C ILE A 153 -5.30 9.25 -14.41
N ASP A 154 -5.30 9.63 -15.69
CA ASP A 154 -6.45 10.28 -16.31
C ASP A 154 -7.71 9.41 -16.18
N ARG A 155 -7.56 8.10 -16.43
CA ARG A 155 -8.67 7.15 -16.27
C ARG A 155 -9.18 7.06 -14.83
N MET A 156 -8.29 7.05 -13.83
CA MET A 156 -8.70 7.02 -12.42
C MET A 156 -9.38 8.34 -11.99
N CYS A 157 -8.89 9.47 -12.49
CA CYS A 157 -9.53 10.78 -12.28
C CYS A 157 -10.93 10.84 -12.90
N GLU A 158 -11.13 10.30 -14.10
CA GLU A 158 -12.46 10.21 -14.74
C GLU A 158 -13.45 9.39 -13.90
N LEU A 159 -12.97 8.36 -13.23
CA LEU A 159 -13.77 7.50 -12.35
C LEU A 159 -13.95 8.06 -10.94
N GLY A 160 -13.20 9.09 -10.54
CA GLY A 160 -13.20 9.62 -9.18
C GLY A 160 -12.64 8.66 -8.12
N VAL A 161 -11.73 7.76 -8.51
CA VAL A 161 -11.26 6.64 -7.69
C VAL A 161 -10.15 7.06 -6.74
N SER A 162 -10.23 6.63 -5.47
CA SER A 162 -9.11 6.70 -4.52
C SER A 162 -7.92 5.86 -4.99
N VAL A 163 -6.80 6.50 -5.32
CA VAL A 163 -5.57 5.88 -5.81
C VAL A 163 -4.46 6.00 -4.78
N ARG A 164 -3.69 4.92 -4.55
CA ARG A 164 -2.38 5.05 -3.91
C ARG A 164 -1.33 5.33 -4.98
N LEU A 165 -0.73 6.52 -4.94
CA LEU A 165 0.39 6.85 -5.82
C LEU A 165 1.73 6.55 -5.13
N CYS A 166 2.57 5.74 -5.76
CA CYS A 166 3.95 5.50 -5.35
C CYS A 166 4.94 5.81 -6.48
N LYS A 167 6.24 5.92 -6.16
CA LYS A 167 7.27 6.10 -7.20
C LYS A 167 7.41 4.87 -8.10
N GLY A 168 7.29 3.70 -7.52
CA GLY A 168 7.60 2.40 -8.07
C GLY A 168 8.86 1.81 -7.44
N ALA A 169 8.88 0.47 -7.30
CA ALA A 169 9.96 -0.26 -6.61
C ALA A 169 10.58 -1.39 -7.44
N TYR A 170 10.02 -1.68 -8.59
CA TYR A 170 10.49 -2.75 -9.47
C TYR A 170 11.55 -2.26 -10.45
N ALA A 171 12.44 -3.16 -10.86
CA ALA A 171 13.45 -2.88 -11.88
C ALA A 171 12.84 -3.05 -13.27
N GLU A 172 12.37 -1.98 -13.86
CA GLU A 172 11.70 -1.97 -15.15
C GLU A 172 12.63 -1.43 -16.26
N PRO A 173 12.54 -1.91 -17.50
CA PRO A 173 13.37 -1.44 -18.59
C PRO A 173 13.05 0.01 -18.99
N ALA A 174 14.04 0.73 -19.50
CA ALA A 174 13.91 2.13 -19.93
C ALA A 174 12.89 2.35 -21.08
N SER A 175 12.51 1.29 -21.79
CA SER A 175 11.44 1.35 -22.80
C SER A 175 10.06 1.68 -22.21
N ILE A 176 9.78 1.24 -20.98
CA ILE A 176 8.47 1.37 -20.33
C ILE A 176 8.50 2.19 -19.03
N ALA A 177 9.68 2.46 -18.45
CA ALA A 177 9.82 3.22 -17.22
C ALA A 177 10.90 4.29 -17.31
N TYR A 178 10.67 5.40 -16.63
CA TYR A 178 11.66 6.44 -16.40
C TYR A 178 12.75 5.92 -15.46
N GLN A 179 14.02 6.25 -15.75
CA GLN A 179 15.18 5.79 -14.98
C GLN A 179 15.77 6.90 -14.10
N ASP A 180 15.54 8.15 -14.47
CA ASP A 180 16.04 9.30 -13.72
C ASP A 180 15.07 9.67 -12.59
N MET A 181 15.60 9.76 -11.37
CA MET A 181 14.80 10.05 -10.18
C MET A 181 14.24 11.49 -10.17
N THR A 182 14.87 12.43 -10.85
CA THR A 182 14.35 13.80 -10.97
C THR A 182 13.09 13.78 -11.82
N HIS A 183 13.15 13.12 -12.97
CA HIS A 183 11.99 12.97 -13.85
C HIS A 183 10.85 12.17 -13.17
N ILE A 184 11.16 11.11 -12.42
CA ILE A 184 10.14 10.35 -11.66
C ILE A 184 9.45 11.26 -10.63
N ARG A 185 10.21 12.14 -9.92
CA ARG A 185 9.62 13.11 -8.99
C ARG A 185 8.72 14.13 -9.67
N GLU A 186 9.12 14.63 -10.84
CA GLU A 186 8.30 15.57 -11.63
C GLU A 186 6.97 14.92 -12.03
N ARG A 187 7.01 13.67 -12.54
CA ARG A 187 5.79 12.93 -12.87
C ARG A 187 4.94 12.63 -11.62
N TYR A 188 5.58 12.25 -10.52
CA TYR A 188 4.89 12.00 -9.26
C TYR A 188 4.11 13.23 -8.79
N LEU A 189 4.69 14.42 -8.84
CA LEU A 189 4.01 15.67 -8.47
C LEU A 189 2.87 16.00 -9.42
N ASP A 190 3.07 15.90 -10.73
CA ASP A 190 2.02 16.11 -11.72
C ASP A 190 0.82 15.18 -11.48
N TYR A 191 1.08 13.90 -11.20
CA TYR A 191 0.04 12.91 -10.90
C TYR A 191 -0.63 13.18 -9.54
N THR A 192 0.13 13.58 -8.53
CA THR A 192 -0.41 14.00 -7.23
C THR A 192 -1.39 15.16 -7.42
N GLU A 193 -1.02 16.21 -8.17
CA GLU A 193 -1.86 17.37 -8.43
C GLU A 193 -3.17 16.99 -9.14
N ARG A 194 -3.11 16.07 -10.11
CA ARG A 194 -4.31 15.56 -10.81
C ARG A 194 -5.21 14.77 -9.87
N LEU A 195 -4.66 13.86 -9.07
CA LEU A 195 -5.42 13.08 -8.10
C LEU A 195 -6.12 13.99 -7.08
N LEU A 196 -5.39 14.89 -6.42
CA LEU A 196 -5.95 15.79 -5.41
C LEU A 196 -7.07 16.70 -5.93
N ARG A 197 -7.15 16.94 -7.24
CA ARG A 197 -8.21 17.74 -7.85
C ARG A 197 -9.45 16.95 -8.24
N HIS A 198 -9.34 15.64 -8.42
CA HIS A 198 -10.37 14.85 -9.09
C HIS A 198 -10.80 13.61 -8.33
N THR A 199 -10.13 13.29 -7.22
CA THR A 199 -10.43 12.09 -6.43
C THR A 199 -10.43 12.43 -4.96
N ASP A 200 -11.31 11.80 -4.21
CA ASP A 200 -11.29 11.88 -2.76
C ASP A 200 -10.39 10.78 -2.18
N ASP A 201 -9.76 11.07 -1.02
CA ASP A 201 -9.02 10.09 -0.19
C ASP A 201 -7.88 9.35 -0.93
N SER A 202 -7.24 10.03 -1.90
CA SER A 202 -6.07 9.45 -2.56
C SER A 202 -4.84 9.43 -1.63
N GLY A 203 -4.09 8.32 -1.70
CA GLY A 203 -2.91 8.07 -0.87
C GLY A 203 -1.61 8.50 -1.55
N ILE A 204 -0.90 9.46 -0.96
CA ILE A 204 0.40 9.97 -1.42
C ILE A 204 1.52 9.18 -0.71
N ALA A 205 1.92 8.04 -1.33
CA ALA A 205 2.83 7.09 -0.73
C ALA A 205 4.31 7.47 -0.97
N THR A 206 4.90 8.19 -0.03
CA THR A 206 6.28 8.67 -0.17
C THR A 206 6.99 8.90 1.17
N HIS A 207 8.34 8.73 1.17
CA HIS A 207 9.24 9.12 2.25
C HIS A 207 10.14 10.31 1.85
N ASP A 208 9.86 10.94 0.71
CA ASP A 208 10.67 12.01 0.12
C ASP A 208 10.15 13.38 0.59
N ASP A 209 10.96 14.10 1.41
CA ASP A 209 10.56 15.41 1.95
C ASP A 209 10.17 16.41 0.87
N ARG A 210 10.83 16.35 -0.31
CA ARG A 210 10.49 17.27 -1.42
C ARG A 210 9.09 17.03 -1.94
N LEU A 211 8.66 15.76 -2.01
CA LEU A 211 7.31 15.41 -2.47
C LEU A 211 6.27 15.75 -1.40
N ILE A 212 6.58 15.49 -0.12
CA ILE A 212 5.68 15.82 1.00
C ILE A 212 5.43 17.34 1.03
N GLU A 213 6.49 18.14 1.04
CA GLU A 213 6.35 19.61 1.12
C GLU A 213 5.69 20.21 -0.14
N ALA A 214 5.98 19.66 -1.33
CA ALA A 214 5.33 20.09 -2.55
C ALA A 214 3.82 19.75 -2.55
N THR A 215 3.43 18.58 -2.06
CA THR A 215 2.03 18.17 -1.92
C THR A 215 1.30 19.08 -0.93
N LYS A 216 1.86 19.34 0.25
CA LYS A 216 1.30 20.27 1.24
C LYS A 216 1.11 21.67 0.63
N THR A 217 2.14 22.20 -0.03
CA THR A 217 2.10 23.50 -0.68
C THR A 217 1.04 23.60 -1.78
N PHE A 218 0.84 22.49 -2.53
CA PHE A 218 -0.20 22.43 -3.55
C PHE A 218 -1.60 22.42 -2.92
N ALA A 219 -1.83 21.57 -1.91
CA ALA A 219 -3.09 21.50 -1.19
C ALA A 219 -3.49 22.84 -0.59
N ASP A 220 -2.57 23.52 0.12
CA ASP A 220 -2.78 24.85 0.69
C ASP A 220 -3.17 25.90 -0.36
N ARG A 221 -2.54 25.87 -1.56
CA ARG A 221 -2.83 26.84 -2.63
C ARG A 221 -4.18 26.62 -3.32
N HIS A 222 -4.74 25.44 -3.19
CA HIS A 222 -5.99 25.05 -3.85
C HIS A 222 -7.13 24.81 -2.88
N ASP A 223 -6.95 25.21 -1.61
CA ASP A 223 -7.95 25.06 -0.54
C ASP A 223 -8.39 23.59 -0.35
N ILE A 224 -7.47 22.62 -0.55
CA ILE A 224 -7.70 21.19 -0.31
C ILE A 224 -7.36 20.88 1.15
N GLY A 225 -8.33 20.37 1.91
CA GLY A 225 -8.16 20.05 3.32
C GLY A 225 -7.14 18.93 3.56
N ALA A 226 -6.50 18.97 4.72
CA ALA A 226 -5.55 17.93 5.14
C ALA A 226 -6.21 16.55 5.33
N ASP A 227 -7.52 16.50 5.46
CA ASP A 227 -8.38 15.33 5.60
C ASP A 227 -9.00 14.83 4.28
N GLU A 228 -8.82 15.56 3.16
CA GLU A 228 -9.30 15.16 1.84
C GLU A 228 -8.36 14.18 1.10
N PHE A 229 -7.15 13.95 1.63
CA PHE A 229 -6.17 13.00 1.11
C PHE A 229 -5.35 12.41 2.25
N GLU A 230 -4.57 11.37 1.98
CA GLU A 230 -3.71 10.82 3.01
C GLU A 230 -2.25 10.69 2.57
N PHE A 231 -1.31 10.92 3.48
CA PHE A 231 0.07 10.52 3.30
C PHE A 231 0.26 9.07 3.73
N GLN A 232 1.09 8.33 3.00
CA GLN A 232 1.35 6.93 3.31
C GLN A 232 2.84 6.65 3.43
N MET A 233 3.24 5.95 4.50
CA MET A 233 4.62 5.55 4.76
C MET A 233 4.70 4.09 5.20
N LEU A 234 5.86 3.47 5.00
CA LEU A 234 6.10 2.10 5.43
C LEU A 234 6.37 2.04 6.94
N TYR A 235 5.90 0.97 7.56
CA TYR A 235 6.19 0.66 8.95
C TYR A 235 7.70 0.62 9.23
N GLY A 236 8.11 1.15 10.38
CA GLY A 236 9.49 1.20 10.82
C GLY A 236 10.37 2.26 10.18
N LEU A 237 9.84 3.02 9.19
CA LEU A 237 10.54 4.15 8.57
C LEU A 237 9.92 5.48 9.01
N ARG A 238 10.79 6.45 9.37
CA ARG A 238 10.38 7.84 9.68
C ARG A 238 9.25 7.96 10.72
N ARG A 239 9.27 7.12 11.77
CA ARG A 239 8.21 7.08 12.79
C ARG A 239 7.90 8.45 13.42
N THR A 240 8.92 9.29 13.62
CA THR A 240 8.74 10.65 14.16
C THR A 240 7.92 11.50 13.19
N THR A 241 8.29 11.50 11.90
CA THR A 241 7.56 12.25 10.86
C THR A 241 6.11 11.77 10.72
N GLN A 242 5.85 10.45 10.82
CA GLN A 242 4.49 9.91 10.78
C GLN A 242 3.63 10.51 11.91
N ARG A 243 4.14 10.53 13.15
CA ARG A 243 3.44 11.12 14.31
C ARG A 243 3.27 12.63 14.18
N GLU A 244 4.30 13.35 13.73
CA GLU A 244 4.23 14.80 13.50
C GLU A 244 3.16 15.14 12.47
N MET A 245 3.06 14.40 11.36
CA MET A 245 2.04 14.63 10.32
C MET A 245 0.63 14.38 10.84
N ALA A 246 0.40 13.34 11.64
CA ALA A 246 -0.90 13.10 12.27
C ALA A 246 -1.25 14.20 13.29
N GLN A 247 -0.27 14.69 14.08
CA GLN A 247 -0.46 15.81 14.99
C GLN A 247 -0.74 17.13 14.28
N ASP A 248 -0.20 17.32 13.07
CA ASP A 248 -0.46 18.47 12.20
C ASP A 248 -1.85 18.39 11.51
N GLY A 249 -2.62 17.32 11.73
CA GLY A 249 -3.98 17.14 11.23
C GLY A 249 -4.08 16.45 9.87
N TYR A 250 -2.97 15.93 9.32
CA TYR A 250 -3.01 15.13 8.09
C TYR A 250 -3.45 13.69 8.37
N ASN A 251 -4.26 13.13 7.49
CA ASN A 251 -4.47 11.69 7.45
C ASN A 251 -3.13 11.00 7.14
N MET A 252 -2.61 10.23 8.10
CA MET A 252 -1.34 9.52 7.96
C MET A 252 -1.54 8.02 8.11
N LEU A 253 -1.35 7.29 7.01
CA LEU A 253 -1.48 5.84 6.97
C LEU A 253 -0.10 5.17 7.00
N VAL A 254 0.02 4.15 7.83
CA VAL A 254 1.21 3.30 7.92
C VAL A 254 0.92 1.96 7.24
N TYR A 255 1.71 1.64 6.21
CA TYR A 255 1.68 0.33 5.55
C TYR A 255 2.43 -0.68 6.42
N VAL A 256 1.72 -1.67 6.95
CA VAL A 256 2.21 -2.61 7.96
C VAL A 256 2.27 -4.03 7.37
N PRO A 257 3.44 -4.50 6.94
CA PRO A 257 3.58 -5.87 6.47
C PRO A 257 3.71 -6.86 7.63
N TYR A 258 3.15 -8.06 7.45
CA TYR A 258 3.33 -9.21 8.33
C TYR A 258 3.38 -10.52 7.54
N GLY A 259 3.89 -11.58 8.14
CA GLY A 259 3.92 -12.91 7.53
C GLY A 259 5.30 -13.54 7.50
N THR A 260 5.35 -14.84 7.24
CA THR A 260 6.59 -15.66 7.22
C THR A 260 7.45 -15.42 5.97
N GLU A 261 6.86 -14.90 4.89
CA GLU A 261 7.56 -14.59 3.62
C GLU A 261 8.21 -13.20 3.63
N TRP A 262 8.75 -12.79 4.78
CA TRP A 262 9.28 -11.45 5.00
C TRP A 262 10.65 -11.17 4.34
N PHE A 263 11.41 -12.16 3.96
CA PHE A 263 12.78 -11.96 3.47
C PHE A 263 12.88 -11.16 2.15
N PRO A 264 12.06 -11.40 1.12
CA PRO A 264 12.05 -10.58 -0.10
C PRO A 264 11.74 -9.11 0.20
N TYR A 265 10.72 -8.84 1.01
CA TYR A 265 10.36 -7.49 1.45
C TYR A 265 11.50 -6.82 2.21
N PHE A 266 12.06 -7.48 3.22
CA PHE A 266 13.18 -7.00 4.02
C PHE A 266 14.41 -6.68 3.17
N SER A 267 14.75 -7.54 2.21
CA SER A 267 15.89 -7.34 1.31
C SER A 267 15.72 -6.10 0.41
N ARG A 268 14.49 -5.79 -0.03
CA ARG A 268 14.18 -4.54 -0.74
C ARG A 268 14.44 -3.31 0.14
N ARG A 269 14.01 -3.34 1.41
CA ARG A 269 14.25 -2.24 2.38
C ARG A 269 15.74 -2.00 2.64
N LEU A 270 16.54 -3.05 2.67
CA LEU A 270 18.00 -2.90 2.84
C LEU A 270 18.67 -2.23 1.64
N ARG A 271 18.20 -2.52 0.42
CA ARG A 271 18.77 -1.94 -0.81
C ARG A 271 18.45 -0.45 -0.98
N GLU A 272 17.36 0.03 -0.43
CA GLU A 272 16.89 1.41 -0.61
C GLU A 272 17.71 2.45 0.14
N LYS A 273 18.24 2.11 1.32
CA LYS A 273 19.05 3.03 2.12
C LYS A 273 20.21 2.32 2.83
N LYS A 274 21.41 2.86 2.69
CA LYS A 274 22.62 2.39 3.42
C LYS A 274 22.43 2.39 4.94
N GLU A 275 21.63 3.29 5.48
CA GLU A 275 21.28 3.40 6.91
C GLU A 275 20.54 2.15 7.41
N ASN A 276 19.68 1.55 6.59
CA ASN A 276 18.98 0.31 6.93
C ASN A 276 19.96 -0.87 7.06
N VAL A 277 20.98 -0.92 6.18
CA VAL A 277 22.08 -1.92 6.28
C VAL A 277 22.84 -1.75 7.58
N TRP A 278 23.18 -0.50 7.95
CA TRP A 278 23.90 -0.20 9.18
C TRP A 278 23.10 -0.57 10.44
N PHE A 279 21.79 -0.38 10.42
CA PHE A 279 20.93 -0.81 11.52
C PHE A 279 20.97 -2.35 11.71
N VAL A 280 20.87 -3.12 10.63
CA VAL A 280 20.93 -4.59 10.69
C VAL A 280 22.31 -5.06 11.19
N LEU A 281 23.40 -4.46 10.71
CA LEU A 281 24.75 -4.78 11.20
C LEU A 281 24.90 -4.50 12.70
N ARG A 282 24.35 -3.39 13.21
CA ARG A 282 24.37 -3.10 14.65
C ARG A 282 23.53 -4.10 15.46
N SER A 283 22.40 -4.56 14.98
CA SER A 283 21.57 -5.55 15.69
C SER A 283 22.23 -6.93 15.75
N LEU A 284 23.05 -7.29 14.76
CA LEU A 284 23.86 -8.51 14.78
C LEU A 284 25.03 -8.47 15.76
N ILE A 285 25.54 -7.26 16.09
CA ILE A 285 26.68 -7.09 17.01
C ILE A 285 26.21 -7.01 18.48
N LYS A 286 24.93 -6.67 18.72
CA LYS A 286 24.35 -6.50 20.07
C LYS A 286 23.55 -7.72 20.57
N GLY A 287 23.32 -8.74 19.75
CA GLY A 287 22.79 -10.05 20.14
C GLY A 287 23.93 -11.04 20.28
#